data_2632a2157476f58fd3679b98ef2d92f8
#
_entry.id   2632a2157476f58fd3679b98ef2d92f8
#
_cell.length_a   1.000
_cell.length_b   1.000
_cell.length_c   1.000
_cell.angle_alpha   90.00
_cell.angle_beta   90.00
_cell.angle_gamma   90.00
#
_symmetry.space_group_name_H-M   'P 1'
#
loop_
_entity.id
_entity.type
_entity.pdbx_description
1 polymer ?
#
loop_
_entity_poly.entity_id
_entity_poly.type
_entity_poly.pdbx_seq_one_letter_code
_entity_poly.pdbx_strand_id
1 'polypeptide(L)'
;GVASLSDLAQFRITLNPEDLSAGRKLFEDLAAAGISVGSLNLSEKEAMFAVFSPDVKRTCEVLNDTEFKYVLNENCGKVTVVGNAMRGVPGVMATFVAALASRKIAILQTMDSDTTISAIIKEEYLNEAVKALHEAFKL
;
A
#
# COMPACT_ATOMS: atom_id res chain seq x y z
N GLY A 1 0.34 3.02 -18.93
CA GLY A 1 -0.24 4.24 -18.39
C GLY A 1 -0.04 4.38 -16.89
N VAL A 2 -0.52 5.47 -16.35
CA VAL A 2 -0.48 5.73 -14.91
C VAL A 2 -1.91 5.90 -14.41
N ALA A 3 -2.25 5.15 -13.36
CA ALA A 3 -3.54 5.23 -12.69
C ALA A 3 -3.39 5.72 -11.26
N SER A 4 -4.41 6.31 -10.71
CA SER A 4 -4.43 6.71 -9.32
C SER A 4 -5.76 6.33 -8.66
N LEU A 5 -5.69 6.09 -7.35
CA LEU A 5 -6.84 5.76 -6.53
C LEU A 5 -6.73 6.57 -5.24
N SER A 6 -7.77 7.32 -4.90
CA SER A 6 -7.80 8.15 -3.70
C SER A 6 -8.63 7.51 -2.59
N ASP A 7 -8.75 8.21 -1.48
CA ASP A 7 -9.64 7.86 -0.37
C ASP A 7 -9.25 6.57 0.35
N LEU A 8 -7.96 6.38 0.54
CA LEU A 8 -7.39 5.22 1.22
C LEU A 8 -6.81 5.60 2.58
N ALA A 9 -6.74 4.60 3.45
CA ALA A 9 -5.94 4.64 4.67
C ALA A 9 -5.07 3.38 4.71
N GLN A 10 -3.84 3.53 5.15
CA GLN A 10 -2.89 2.43 5.25
C GLN A 10 -2.72 2.03 6.71
N PHE A 11 -2.79 0.75 6.96
CA PHE A 11 -2.48 0.15 8.25
C PHE A 11 -1.18 -0.63 8.19
N ARG A 12 -0.42 -0.50 9.25
CA ARG A 12 0.86 -1.17 9.43
C ARG A 12 0.81 -1.89 10.76
N ILE A 13 0.72 -3.22 10.71
CA ILE A 13 0.45 -4.06 11.87
C ILE A 13 1.72 -4.82 12.24
N THR A 14 2.15 -4.72 13.49
CA THR A 14 3.28 -5.50 14.00
C THR A 14 2.80 -6.90 14.37
N LEU A 15 3.49 -7.91 13.83
CA LEU A 15 3.22 -9.32 14.11
C LEU A 15 4.36 -9.92 14.93
N ASN A 16 4.04 -10.89 15.79
CA ASN A 16 5.04 -11.67 16.50
C ASN A 16 5.59 -12.76 15.57
N PRO A 17 6.88 -12.74 15.22
CA PRO A 17 7.45 -13.74 14.31
C PRO A 17 7.39 -15.17 14.87
N GLU A 18 7.26 -15.33 16.18
CA GLU A 18 7.16 -16.63 16.83
C GLU A 18 5.75 -17.22 16.76
N ASP A 19 4.75 -16.38 16.45
CA ASP A 19 3.36 -16.81 16.31
C ASP A 19 2.99 -16.89 14.82
N LEU A 20 3.16 -18.08 14.25
CA LEU A 20 2.87 -18.31 12.82
C LEU A 20 1.38 -18.17 12.46
N SER A 21 0.50 -18.14 13.45
CA SER A 21 -0.94 -18.00 13.23
C SER A 21 -1.42 -16.55 13.27
N ALA A 22 -0.53 -15.59 13.63
CA ALA A 22 -0.93 -14.19 13.82
C ALA A 22 -1.52 -13.57 12.56
N GLY A 23 -0.88 -13.77 11.42
CA GLY A 23 -1.38 -13.25 10.14
C GLY A 23 -2.75 -13.81 9.77
N ARG A 24 -2.93 -15.11 9.92
CA ARG A 24 -4.22 -15.74 9.65
C ARG A 24 -5.31 -15.18 10.55
N LYS A 25 -5.05 -15.08 11.85
CA LYS A 25 -6.01 -14.57 12.82
C LYS A 25 -6.41 -13.12 12.50
N LEU A 26 -5.43 -12.29 12.16
CA LEU A 26 -5.66 -10.90 11.77
C LEU A 26 -6.67 -10.83 10.61
N PHE A 27 -6.40 -11.55 9.52
CA PHE A 27 -7.25 -11.47 8.34
C PHE A 27 -8.59 -12.17 8.51
N GLU A 28 -8.66 -13.21 9.32
CA GLU A 28 -9.95 -13.82 9.69
C GLU A 28 -10.82 -12.82 10.46
N ASP A 29 -10.25 -12.09 11.41
CA ASP A 29 -10.99 -11.08 12.19
C ASP A 29 -11.48 -9.93 11.31
N LEU A 30 -10.64 -9.45 10.40
CA LEU A 30 -11.02 -8.39 9.46
C LEU A 30 -12.15 -8.87 8.53
N ALA A 31 -12.03 -10.09 8.00
CA ALA A 31 -13.05 -10.66 7.13
C ALA A 31 -14.38 -10.87 7.87
N ALA A 32 -14.34 -11.33 9.11
CA ALA A 32 -15.53 -11.50 9.93
C ALA A 32 -16.27 -10.17 10.17
N ALA A 33 -15.53 -9.06 10.21
CA ALA A 33 -16.10 -7.72 10.33
C ALA A 33 -16.55 -7.13 8.99
N GLY A 34 -16.42 -7.87 7.89
CA GLY A 34 -16.81 -7.41 6.57
C GLY A 34 -15.88 -6.38 5.97
N ILE A 35 -14.62 -6.33 6.43
CA ILE A 35 -13.63 -5.39 5.93
C ILE A 35 -12.87 -5.99 4.75
N SER A 36 -12.90 -5.29 3.62
CA SER A 36 -12.12 -5.65 2.45
C SER A 36 -10.78 -4.94 2.49
N VAL A 37 -9.71 -5.70 2.45
CA VAL A 37 -8.35 -5.15 2.46
C VAL A 37 -7.74 -5.24 1.07
N GLY A 38 -6.95 -4.24 0.71
CA GLY A 38 -6.19 -4.22 -0.53
C GLY A 38 -4.74 -3.86 -0.29
N SER A 39 -3.93 -3.91 -1.33
CA SER A 39 -2.52 -3.50 -1.28
C SER A 39 -1.77 -4.20 -0.15
N LEU A 40 -1.88 -5.53 -0.12
CA LEU A 40 -1.37 -6.33 0.99
C LEU A 40 0.10 -6.69 0.81
N ASN A 41 0.89 -6.41 1.85
CA ASN A 41 2.22 -6.99 2.04
C ASN A 41 2.22 -7.70 3.39
N LEU A 42 2.59 -8.97 3.40
CA LEU A 42 2.63 -9.78 4.60
C LEU A 42 3.98 -10.43 4.75
N SER A 43 4.59 -10.25 5.93
CA SER A 43 5.80 -10.95 6.34
C SER A 43 5.60 -11.55 7.74
N GLU A 44 6.60 -12.23 8.26
CA GLU A 44 6.52 -12.78 9.61
C GLU A 44 6.45 -11.71 10.70
N LYS A 45 6.96 -10.50 10.42
CA LYS A 45 7.07 -9.42 11.40
C LYS A 45 6.01 -8.34 11.24
N GLU A 46 5.35 -8.26 10.09
CA GLU A 46 4.55 -7.12 9.76
C GLU A 46 3.51 -7.45 8.70
N ALA A 47 2.35 -6.83 8.82
CA ALA A 47 1.36 -6.78 7.75
C ALA A 47 1.09 -5.32 7.40
N MET A 48 1.08 -5.01 6.10
CA MET A 48 0.68 -3.70 5.61
C MET A 48 -0.47 -3.89 4.64
N PHE A 49 -1.50 -3.07 4.76
CA PHE A 49 -2.63 -3.10 3.84
C PHE A 49 -3.33 -1.75 3.81
N ALA A 50 -4.20 -1.58 2.83
CA ALA A 50 -5.02 -0.39 2.71
C ALA A 50 -6.50 -0.76 2.78
N VAL A 51 -7.29 0.15 3.33
CA VAL A 51 -8.75 0.11 3.30
C VAL A 51 -9.25 1.44 2.75
N PHE A 52 -10.47 1.47 2.23
CA PHE A 52 -11.11 2.74 1.90
C PHE A 52 -11.49 3.49 3.17
N SER A 53 -11.42 4.81 3.13
CA SER A 53 -11.64 5.67 4.30
C SER A 53 -12.89 5.36 5.10
N PRO A 54 -14.05 5.01 4.50
CA PRO A 54 -15.23 4.65 5.28
C PRO A 54 -15.05 3.43 6.19
N ASP A 55 -14.07 2.57 5.92
CA ASP A 55 -13.81 1.37 6.72
C ASP A 55 -12.79 1.58 7.84
N VAL A 56 -12.19 2.76 7.94
CA VAL A 56 -11.13 3.04 8.93
C VAL A 56 -11.61 2.81 10.35
N LYS A 57 -12.74 3.39 10.72
CA LYS A 57 -13.26 3.29 12.09
C LYS A 57 -13.49 1.83 12.47
N ARG A 58 -14.14 1.06 11.60
CA ARG A 58 -14.43 -0.35 11.86
C ARG A 58 -13.16 -1.18 11.94
N THR A 59 -12.17 -0.88 11.10
CA THR A 59 -10.87 -1.54 11.14
C THR A 59 -10.18 -1.28 12.49
N CYS A 60 -10.17 -0.03 12.95
CA CYS A 60 -9.61 0.31 14.25
C CYS A 60 -10.33 -0.40 15.39
N GLU A 61 -11.66 -0.50 15.34
CA GLU A 61 -12.44 -1.22 16.34
C GLU A 61 -12.04 -2.69 16.42
N VAL A 62 -11.86 -3.35 15.27
CA VAL A 62 -11.39 -4.75 15.21
C VAL A 62 -10.00 -4.88 15.84
N LEU A 63 -9.08 -4.00 15.45
CA LEU A 63 -7.69 -4.06 15.94
C LEU A 63 -7.58 -3.74 17.42
N ASN A 64 -8.40 -2.82 17.94
CA ASN A 64 -8.38 -2.44 19.35
C ASN A 64 -8.91 -3.55 20.26
N ASP A 65 -9.68 -4.49 19.73
CA ASP A 65 -10.12 -5.68 20.45
C ASP A 65 -9.08 -6.80 20.44
N THR A 66 -7.92 -6.54 19.85
CA THR A 66 -6.81 -7.49 19.75
C THR A 66 -5.58 -6.99 20.48
N GLU A 67 -4.53 -7.81 20.55
CA GLU A 67 -3.24 -7.40 21.09
C GLU A 67 -2.33 -6.78 20.03
N PHE A 68 -2.76 -6.68 18.79
CA PHE A 68 -1.94 -6.15 17.71
C PHE A 68 -1.63 -4.67 17.93
N LYS A 69 -0.35 -4.35 17.80
CA LYS A 69 0.11 -2.96 17.72
C LYS A 69 0.06 -2.53 16.26
N TYR A 70 -0.40 -1.32 16.01
CA TYR A 70 -0.50 -0.84 14.64
C TYR A 70 -0.25 0.66 14.51
N VAL A 71 0.12 1.05 13.31
CA VAL A 71 0.22 2.47 12.90
C VAL A 71 -0.80 2.68 11.79
N LEU A 72 -1.54 3.77 11.88
CA LEU A 72 -2.52 4.18 10.87
C LEU A 72 -2.02 5.43 10.16
N ASN A 73 -1.97 5.36 8.83
CA ASN A 73 -1.73 6.51 7.96
C ASN A 73 -3.01 6.82 7.22
N GLU A 74 -3.68 7.91 7.56
CA GLU A 74 -4.89 8.35 6.89
C GLU A 74 -4.58 9.23 5.67
N ASN A 75 -5.61 9.52 4.89
CA ASN A 75 -5.51 10.40 3.72
C ASN A 75 -4.43 9.95 2.75
N CYS A 76 -4.52 8.70 2.36
CA CYS A 76 -3.60 8.07 1.42
C CYS A 76 -4.24 7.88 0.06
N GLY A 77 -3.39 7.66 -0.92
CA GLY A 77 -3.78 7.24 -2.24
C GLY A 77 -2.79 6.23 -2.79
N LYS A 78 -3.17 5.60 -3.87
CA LYS A 78 -2.32 4.65 -4.58
C LYS A 78 -2.07 5.14 -5.99
N VAL A 79 -0.82 5.22 -6.39
CA VAL A 79 -0.42 5.51 -7.76
C VAL A 79 0.17 4.23 -8.37
N THR A 80 -0.22 3.94 -9.61
CA THR A 80 0.15 2.69 -10.28
C THR A 80 0.65 2.99 -11.68
N VAL A 81 1.84 2.47 -12.01
CA VAL A 81 2.32 2.41 -13.38
C VAL A 81 1.94 1.06 -13.95
N VAL A 82 1.22 1.09 -15.07
CA VAL A 82 0.81 -0.12 -15.78
C VAL A 82 1.59 -0.19 -17.09
N GLY A 83 2.28 -1.29 -17.29
CA GLY A 83 3.08 -1.51 -18.49
C GLY A 83 3.10 -2.97 -18.88
N ASN A 84 3.51 -3.21 -20.15
CA ASN A 84 3.67 -4.56 -20.63
C ASN A 84 5.04 -5.09 -20.22
N ALA A 85 5.08 -6.33 -19.70
CA ALA A 85 6.30 -7.06 -19.46
C ALA A 85 7.36 -6.30 -18.63
N MET A 86 6.94 -5.74 -17.48
CA MET A 86 7.87 -5.08 -16.56
C MET A 86 8.75 -6.08 -15.83
N ARG A 87 8.32 -7.32 -15.76
CA ARG A 87 9.06 -8.41 -15.12
C ARG A 87 10.35 -8.68 -15.86
N GLY A 88 11.45 -8.76 -15.11
CA GLY A 88 12.75 -9.05 -15.67
C GLY A 88 13.42 -7.88 -16.38
N VAL A 89 12.82 -6.70 -16.37
CA VAL A 89 13.44 -5.49 -16.93
C VAL A 89 14.22 -4.77 -15.82
N PRO A 90 15.56 -4.71 -15.92
CA PRO A 90 16.35 -4.02 -14.89
C PRO A 90 16.03 -2.55 -14.80
N GLY A 91 16.04 -2.02 -13.58
CA GLY A 91 15.94 -0.59 -13.34
C GLY A 91 14.53 0.00 -13.32
N VAL A 92 13.48 -0.81 -13.58
CA VAL A 92 12.11 -0.30 -13.56
C VAL A 92 11.73 0.24 -12.15
N MET A 93 12.02 -0.54 -11.12
CA MET A 93 11.75 -0.09 -9.74
C MET A 93 12.61 1.12 -9.37
N ALA A 94 13.88 1.14 -9.80
CA ALA A 94 14.74 2.28 -9.54
C ALA A 94 14.20 3.57 -10.19
N THR A 95 13.72 3.48 -11.42
CA THR A 95 13.08 4.61 -12.11
C THR A 95 11.84 5.09 -11.39
N PHE A 96 11.00 4.16 -10.95
CA PHE A 96 9.77 4.46 -10.20
C PHE A 96 10.08 5.21 -8.90
N VAL A 97 10.98 4.65 -8.09
CA VAL A 97 11.35 5.25 -6.80
C VAL A 97 12.04 6.61 -7.01
N ALA A 98 12.94 6.72 -7.98
CA ALA A 98 13.62 7.97 -8.27
C ALA A 98 12.66 9.08 -8.72
N ALA A 99 11.65 8.74 -9.51
CA ALA A 99 10.64 9.70 -9.96
C ALA A 99 9.90 10.33 -8.78
N LEU A 100 9.45 9.50 -7.84
CA LEU A 100 8.74 9.99 -6.64
C LEU A 100 9.69 10.76 -5.72
N ALA A 101 10.90 10.27 -5.53
CA ALA A 101 11.90 10.94 -4.69
C ALA A 101 12.26 12.33 -5.24
N SER A 102 12.33 12.49 -6.56
CA SER A 102 12.62 13.77 -7.20
C SER A 102 11.60 14.87 -6.88
N ARG A 103 10.39 14.47 -6.54
CA ARG A 103 9.31 15.38 -6.12
C ARG A 103 9.13 15.41 -4.61
N LYS A 104 10.05 14.81 -3.85
CA LYS A 104 10.02 14.72 -2.38
C LYS A 104 8.75 14.03 -1.86
N ILE A 105 8.27 13.04 -2.58
CA ILE A 105 7.10 12.25 -2.21
C ILE A 105 7.57 11.01 -1.47
N ALA A 106 7.17 10.91 -0.20
CA ALA A 106 7.47 9.74 0.62
C ALA A 106 6.62 8.55 0.18
N ILE A 107 7.25 7.39 0.06
CA ILE A 107 6.58 6.13 -0.26
C ILE A 107 6.30 5.42 1.06
N LEU A 108 5.02 5.15 1.33
CA LEU A 108 4.62 4.43 2.54
C LEU A 108 4.68 2.91 2.33
N GLN A 109 4.48 2.47 1.09
CA GLN A 109 4.45 1.06 0.74
C GLN A 109 4.56 0.92 -0.78
N THR A 110 5.25 -0.11 -1.24
CA THR A 110 5.27 -0.46 -2.66
C THR A 110 4.70 -1.86 -2.87
N MET A 111 4.08 -2.07 -4.01
CA MET A 111 3.61 -3.36 -4.46
C MET A 111 3.94 -3.49 -5.94
N ASP A 112 4.27 -4.69 -6.40
CA ASP A 112 4.55 -4.93 -7.80
C ASP A 112 3.96 -6.25 -8.28
N SER A 113 3.77 -6.32 -9.58
CA SER A 113 3.38 -7.53 -10.30
C SER A 113 4.13 -7.55 -11.63
N ASP A 114 3.80 -8.50 -12.50
CA ASP A 114 4.45 -8.60 -13.83
C ASP A 114 4.14 -7.37 -14.70
N THR A 115 3.03 -6.71 -14.48
CA THR A 115 2.55 -5.62 -15.32
C THR A 115 2.34 -4.30 -14.58
N THR A 116 2.51 -4.26 -13.26
CA THR A 116 2.26 -3.06 -12.47
C THR A 116 3.32 -2.81 -11.41
N ILE A 117 3.58 -1.54 -11.14
CA ILE A 117 4.27 -1.08 -9.94
C ILE A 117 3.38 -0.04 -9.29
N SER A 118 3.12 -0.18 -8.00
CA SER A 118 2.26 0.73 -7.26
C SER A 118 2.95 1.23 -6.00
N ALA A 119 2.54 2.40 -5.53
CA ALA A 119 2.93 2.92 -4.23
C ALA A 119 1.73 3.51 -3.51
N ILE A 120 1.70 3.30 -2.19
CA ILE A 120 0.83 4.07 -1.30
C ILE A 120 1.61 5.30 -0.89
N ILE A 121 0.99 6.46 -1.08
CA ILE A 121 1.55 7.78 -0.76
C ILE A 121 0.46 8.62 -0.10
N LYS A 122 0.82 9.77 0.45
CA LYS A 122 -0.18 10.73 0.91
C LYS A 122 -1.00 11.25 -0.26
N GLU A 123 -2.31 11.31 -0.10
CA GLU A 123 -3.26 11.68 -1.16
C GLU A 123 -2.98 13.05 -1.77
N GLU A 124 -2.50 14.00 -0.97
CA GLU A 124 -2.17 15.35 -1.45
C GLU A 124 -1.11 15.36 -2.55
N TYR A 125 -0.30 14.29 -2.66
CA TYR A 125 0.76 14.18 -3.65
C TYR A 125 0.38 13.37 -4.89
N LEU A 126 -0.86 12.87 -4.98
CA LEU A 126 -1.25 12.00 -6.10
C LEU A 126 -1.06 12.65 -7.46
N ASN A 127 -1.47 13.91 -7.63
CA ASN A 127 -1.34 14.59 -8.91
C ASN A 127 0.12 14.77 -9.32
N GLU A 128 0.98 15.16 -8.38
CA GLU A 128 2.41 15.28 -8.63
C GLU A 128 3.05 13.93 -8.95
N ALA A 129 2.64 12.88 -8.24
CA ALA A 129 3.14 11.53 -8.48
C ALA A 129 2.79 11.05 -9.89
N VAL A 130 1.55 11.26 -10.32
CA VAL A 130 1.10 10.87 -11.67
C VAL A 130 1.95 11.60 -12.72
N LYS A 131 2.16 12.90 -12.57
CA LYS A 131 2.99 13.68 -13.51
C LYS A 131 4.42 13.17 -13.55
N ALA A 132 5.03 12.95 -12.38
CA ALA A 132 6.41 12.49 -12.28
C ALA A 132 6.59 11.13 -12.97
N LEU A 133 5.64 10.23 -12.78
CA LEU A 133 5.72 8.90 -13.38
C LEU A 133 5.47 8.91 -14.88
N HIS A 134 4.54 9.74 -15.36
CA HIS A 134 4.36 9.94 -16.80
C HIS A 134 5.65 10.43 -17.46
N GLU A 135 6.31 11.39 -16.87
CA GLU A 135 7.58 11.93 -17.40
C GLU A 135 8.69 10.87 -17.36
N ALA A 136 8.82 10.18 -16.22
CA ALA A 136 9.91 9.21 -16.02
C ALA A 136 9.82 8.00 -16.95
N PHE A 137 8.61 7.53 -17.23
CA PHE A 137 8.37 6.37 -18.09
C PHE A 137 7.99 6.76 -19.52
N LYS A 138 7.97 8.04 -19.83
CA LYS A 138 7.65 8.58 -21.17
C LYS A 138 6.29 8.10 -21.69
N LEU A 139 5.33 8.15 -20.81
CA LEU A 139 3.95 7.71 -21.10
C LEU A 139 3.04 8.86 -21.54
#